data_314073918a01dcc1a7f430ab7072810d
#
_entry.id   314073918a01dcc1a7f430ab7072810d
#
_cell.length_a   1.000
_cell.length_b   1.000
_cell.length_c   1.000
_cell.angle_alpha   90.00
_cell.angle_beta   90.00
_cell.angle_gamma   90.00
#
_symmetry.space_group_name_H-M   'P 1'
#
loop_
_entity.id
_entity.type
_entity.pdbx_description
1 polymer ?
#
loop_
_entity_poly.entity_id
_entity_poly.type
_entity_poly.pdbx_seq_one_letter_code
_entity_poly.pdbx_strand_id
1 'polypeptide(L)'
;MAAKYQLITELYRRTGVSVAKSPQAWQSFLSSACRNYKCRFDEQLLIFAQRPDATAVTTLETWNRQFKRWVNKNSKGIAVFDTKGRRNTLKYYFDISDTHEGYNSRPVPIWQMNERYEQAVIERLSDRFGDLEGNDLGEALMQTAQNAVEDNLPDYLAELKDCTKDSFLEELDDFNVEVMYKRLAVNSVAFMLISRCGLDTGVYFERDDFSDIVNFNTPATLNAIGLAASDISEMALRGISQTVRNVQISERSQNRTFAQPAPKQYDVGRKQPERSNDNERNHLHETGGLPYSRPNITDRARNSAWQVCYDAQGLSGAAQASDLPQSADIGQTERTSLPDRTDRTYEIGVSDEAALKGAGRDGGTERESTDAV
;
A
#
# COMPACT_ATOMS: atom_id res chain seq x y z
N MET A 1 -15.14 -4.28 -21.56
CA MET A 1 -14.37 -4.66 -20.34
C MET A 1 -12.87 -4.80 -20.65
N ALA A 2 -12.47 -5.41 -21.77
CA ALA A 2 -11.06 -5.57 -22.14
C ALA A 2 -10.27 -4.23 -22.20
N ALA A 3 -10.80 -3.19 -22.85
CA ALA A 3 -10.13 -1.89 -22.96
C ALA A 3 -9.83 -1.24 -21.59
N LYS A 4 -10.75 -1.35 -20.63
CA LYS A 4 -10.52 -0.79 -19.28
C LYS A 4 -9.47 -1.57 -18.50
N TYR A 5 -9.45 -2.90 -18.64
CA TYR A 5 -8.41 -3.72 -18.05
C TYR A 5 -7.03 -3.35 -18.61
N GLN A 6 -6.92 -3.18 -19.93
CA GLN A 6 -5.67 -2.75 -20.57
C GLN A 6 -5.20 -1.37 -20.09
N LEU A 7 -6.12 -0.41 -19.90
CA LEU A 7 -5.78 0.90 -19.35
C LEU A 7 -5.22 0.79 -17.93
N ILE A 8 -5.79 -0.06 -17.06
CA ILE A 8 -5.29 -0.27 -15.70
C ILE A 8 -3.95 -1.01 -15.71
N THR A 9 -3.76 -1.97 -16.64
CA THR A 9 -2.47 -2.64 -16.86
C THR A 9 -1.38 -1.63 -17.25
N GLU A 10 -1.69 -0.72 -18.18
CA GLU A 10 -0.74 0.31 -18.58
C GLU A 10 -0.47 1.32 -17.45
N LEU A 11 -1.49 1.69 -16.67
CA LEU A 11 -1.32 2.52 -15.48
C LEU A 11 -0.39 1.84 -14.46
N TYR A 12 -0.59 0.56 -14.19
CA TYR A 12 0.26 -0.24 -13.31
C TYR A 12 1.72 -0.20 -13.77
N ARG A 13 1.96 -0.51 -15.05
CA ARG A 13 3.30 -0.52 -15.64
C ARG A 13 3.99 0.84 -15.54
N ARG A 14 3.29 1.92 -15.92
CA ARG A 14 3.84 3.30 -15.84
C ARG A 14 4.15 3.71 -14.41
N THR A 15 3.28 3.37 -13.49
CA THR A 15 3.47 3.70 -12.07
C THR A 15 4.67 2.94 -11.53
N GLY A 16 4.83 1.65 -11.86
CA GLY A 16 5.99 0.86 -11.50
C GLY A 16 7.30 1.52 -11.96
N VAL A 17 7.40 1.86 -13.24
CA VAL A 17 8.57 2.59 -13.76
C VAL A 17 8.79 3.92 -13.03
N SER A 18 7.72 4.64 -12.71
CA SER A 18 7.83 5.93 -12.03
C SER A 18 8.35 5.81 -10.60
N VAL A 19 7.90 4.81 -9.83
CA VAL A 19 8.31 4.65 -8.42
C VAL A 19 9.74 4.10 -8.28
N ALA A 20 10.20 3.32 -9.27
CA ALA A 20 11.57 2.81 -9.31
C ALA A 20 12.60 3.84 -9.84
N LYS A 21 12.15 5.01 -10.30
CA LYS A 21 13.02 5.98 -10.97
C LYS A 21 13.96 6.72 -10.02
N SER A 22 13.58 6.86 -8.75
CA SER A 22 14.39 7.56 -7.76
C SER A 22 14.04 7.16 -6.33
N PRO A 23 14.96 7.32 -5.37
CA PRO A 23 14.70 7.15 -3.94
C PRO A 23 13.46 7.89 -3.45
N GLN A 24 13.25 9.13 -3.85
CA GLN A 24 12.13 9.97 -3.42
C GLN A 24 10.79 9.45 -3.96
N ALA A 25 10.78 8.94 -5.21
CA ALA A 25 9.57 8.36 -5.79
C ALA A 25 9.18 7.08 -5.06
N TRP A 26 10.17 6.26 -4.69
CA TRP A 26 9.97 5.05 -3.89
C TRP A 26 9.46 5.37 -2.49
N GLN A 27 10.09 6.29 -1.75
CA GLN A 27 9.64 6.74 -0.44
C GLN A 27 8.21 7.31 -0.47
N SER A 28 7.87 8.08 -1.51
CA SER A 28 6.50 8.60 -1.70
C SER A 28 5.49 7.47 -1.88
N PHE A 29 5.85 6.42 -2.62
CA PHE A 29 5.04 5.21 -2.74
C PHE A 29 4.90 4.50 -1.40
N LEU A 30 6.02 4.24 -0.68
CA LEU A 30 6.00 3.58 0.63
C LEU A 30 5.14 4.33 1.66
N SER A 31 5.17 5.67 1.65
CA SER A 31 4.32 6.52 2.49
C SER A 31 2.82 6.35 2.22
N SER A 32 2.44 6.03 0.98
CA SER A 32 1.06 5.68 0.64
C SER A 32 0.74 4.23 0.99
N ALA A 33 1.65 3.31 0.68
CA ALA A 33 1.50 1.87 0.88
C ALA A 33 1.33 1.51 2.36
N CYS A 34 2.07 2.16 3.27
CA CYS A 34 1.99 1.90 4.72
C CYS A 34 0.60 2.17 5.32
N ARG A 35 -0.18 3.10 4.77
CA ARG A 35 -1.57 3.32 5.19
C ARG A 35 -2.49 2.19 4.75
N ASN A 36 -2.20 1.61 3.59
CA ASN A 36 -2.98 0.55 2.95
C ASN A 36 -2.25 -0.82 3.03
N TYR A 37 -1.51 -1.07 4.11
CA TYR A 37 -0.64 -2.24 4.30
C TYR A 37 -1.35 -3.60 4.22
N LYS A 38 -2.69 -3.63 4.31
CA LYS A 38 -3.51 -4.85 4.16
C LYS A 38 -3.80 -5.19 2.70
N CYS A 39 -3.47 -4.29 1.79
CA CYS A 39 -3.57 -4.50 0.35
C CYS A 39 -2.27 -5.12 -0.15
N ARG A 40 -2.34 -5.92 -1.22
CA ARG A 40 -1.15 -6.48 -1.85
C ARG A 40 -0.36 -5.39 -2.59
N PHE A 41 0.89 -5.64 -2.92
CA PHE A 41 1.74 -4.70 -3.63
C PHE A 41 1.11 -4.14 -4.91
N ASP A 42 0.54 -5.00 -5.76
CA ASP A 42 -0.13 -4.60 -7.00
C ASP A 42 -1.34 -3.68 -6.76
N GLU A 43 -2.10 -3.93 -5.70
CA GLU A 43 -3.20 -3.07 -5.27
C GLU A 43 -2.68 -1.74 -4.70
N GLN A 44 -1.64 -1.77 -3.87
CA GLN A 44 -1.00 -0.57 -3.31
C GLN A 44 -0.46 0.35 -4.41
N LEU A 45 0.17 -0.22 -5.44
CA LEU A 45 0.69 0.55 -6.57
C LEU A 45 -0.44 1.22 -7.37
N LEU A 46 -1.55 0.51 -7.61
CA LEU A 46 -2.72 1.06 -8.28
C LEU A 46 -3.50 2.06 -7.42
N ILE A 47 -3.52 1.89 -6.09
CA ILE A 47 -4.07 2.87 -5.15
C ILE A 47 -3.22 4.13 -5.20
N PHE A 48 -1.90 4.01 -5.10
CA PHE A 48 -0.98 5.14 -5.19
C PHE A 48 -1.15 5.92 -6.50
N ALA A 49 -1.27 5.22 -7.63
CA ALA A 49 -1.43 5.83 -8.93
C ALA A 49 -2.73 6.63 -9.09
N GLN A 50 -3.81 6.22 -8.44
CA GLN A 50 -5.13 6.83 -8.62
C GLN A 50 -5.53 7.74 -7.46
N ARG A 51 -5.01 7.45 -6.25
CA ARG A 51 -5.31 8.20 -5.03
C ARG A 51 -4.21 8.03 -3.99
N PRO A 52 -3.09 8.74 -4.13
CA PRO A 52 -1.92 8.61 -3.25
C PRO A 52 -2.19 8.99 -1.79
N ASP A 53 -3.23 9.78 -1.52
CA ASP A 53 -3.69 10.22 -0.20
C ASP A 53 -4.68 9.26 0.49
N ALA A 54 -5.07 8.17 -0.16
CA ALA A 54 -6.01 7.20 0.42
C ALA A 54 -5.53 6.67 1.78
N THR A 55 -6.46 6.56 2.73
CA THR A 55 -6.16 6.21 4.12
C THR A 55 -6.71 4.84 4.53
N ALA A 56 -7.89 4.47 4.06
CA ALA A 56 -8.51 3.19 4.33
C ALA A 56 -9.45 2.81 3.19
N VAL A 57 -9.02 1.87 2.37
CA VAL A 57 -9.75 1.47 1.18
C VAL A 57 -10.38 0.08 1.34
N THR A 58 -11.58 -0.07 0.84
CA THR A 58 -12.23 -1.38 0.67
C THR A 58 -13.34 -1.32 -0.38
N THR A 59 -13.96 -2.46 -0.66
CA THR A 59 -15.05 -2.56 -1.64
C THR A 59 -16.35 -1.90 -1.14
N LEU A 60 -17.19 -1.46 -2.08
CA LEU A 60 -18.53 -0.96 -1.79
C LEU A 60 -19.32 -1.93 -0.89
N GLU A 61 -19.22 -3.23 -1.19
CA GLU A 61 -19.92 -4.26 -0.43
C GLU A 61 -19.47 -4.30 1.04
N THR A 62 -18.16 -4.20 1.29
CA THR A 62 -17.60 -4.17 2.65
C THR A 62 -18.03 -2.90 3.38
N TRP A 63 -17.99 -1.72 2.74
CA TRP A 63 -18.49 -0.50 3.33
C TRP A 63 -19.95 -0.63 3.79
N ASN A 64 -20.80 -1.13 2.91
CA ASN A 64 -22.23 -1.25 3.20
C ASN A 64 -22.56 -2.35 4.21
N ARG A 65 -21.98 -3.55 4.07
CA ARG A 65 -22.36 -4.72 4.91
C ARG A 65 -21.66 -4.72 6.26
N GLN A 66 -20.35 -4.44 6.29
CA GLN A 66 -19.59 -4.55 7.54
C GLN A 66 -19.61 -3.26 8.36
N PHE A 67 -19.41 -2.11 7.69
CA PHE A 67 -19.30 -0.83 8.37
C PHE A 67 -20.61 -0.03 8.39
N LYS A 68 -21.62 -0.43 7.61
CA LYS A 68 -22.89 0.31 7.47
C LYS A 68 -22.65 1.78 7.07
N ARG A 69 -21.64 1.99 6.22
CA ARG A 69 -21.29 3.26 5.61
C ARG A 69 -21.67 3.22 4.13
N TRP A 70 -22.05 4.36 3.60
CA TRP A 70 -22.53 4.48 2.22
C TRP A 70 -21.55 5.32 1.41
N VAL A 71 -21.20 4.82 0.21
CA VAL A 71 -20.36 5.57 -0.72
C VAL A 71 -21.12 6.77 -1.25
N ASN A 72 -20.48 7.94 -1.24
CA ASN A 72 -21.06 9.19 -1.71
C ASN A 72 -21.38 9.14 -3.20
N LYS A 73 -22.47 9.81 -3.60
CA LYS A 73 -22.84 9.91 -5.00
C LYS A 73 -21.71 10.58 -5.79
N ASN A 74 -21.39 10.02 -6.96
CA ASN A 74 -20.31 10.48 -7.87
C ASN A 74 -18.86 10.23 -7.37
N SER A 75 -18.63 9.53 -6.26
CA SER A 75 -17.29 9.08 -5.89
C SER A 75 -16.72 8.14 -6.97
N LYS A 76 -15.46 8.35 -7.31
CA LYS A 76 -14.75 7.51 -8.28
C LYS A 76 -14.06 6.36 -7.56
N GLY A 77 -14.43 5.13 -7.91
CA GLY A 77 -13.77 3.94 -7.38
C GLY A 77 -12.35 3.79 -7.92
N ILE A 78 -11.44 3.39 -7.05
CA ILE A 78 -10.06 3.03 -7.37
C ILE A 78 -10.10 1.64 -8.00
N ALA A 79 -9.71 1.53 -9.28
CA ALA A 79 -9.72 0.27 -10.00
C ALA A 79 -8.46 -0.54 -9.66
N VAL A 80 -8.64 -1.77 -9.20
CA VAL A 80 -7.56 -2.72 -8.94
C VAL A 80 -7.87 -4.06 -9.59
N PHE A 81 -6.86 -4.90 -9.79
CA PHE A 81 -7.04 -6.22 -10.38
C PHE A 81 -7.82 -7.15 -9.45
N ASP A 82 -8.79 -7.88 -10.01
CA ASP A 82 -9.49 -8.92 -9.30
C ASP A 82 -8.87 -10.29 -9.60
N THR A 83 -8.12 -10.82 -8.65
CA THR A 83 -7.39 -12.08 -8.78
C THR A 83 -8.19 -13.30 -8.36
N LYS A 84 -9.42 -13.12 -7.88
CA LYS A 84 -10.26 -14.25 -7.40
C LYS A 84 -10.95 -15.02 -8.51
N GLY A 85 -11.01 -14.46 -9.73
CA GLY A 85 -11.66 -15.06 -10.89
C GLY A 85 -10.68 -15.67 -11.88
N ARG A 86 -11.20 -16.53 -12.78
CA ARG A 86 -10.43 -17.09 -13.92
C ARG A 86 -10.28 -16.11 -15.08
N ARG A 87 -10.87 -14.92 -14.99
CA ARG A 87 -10.85 -13.89 -16.03
C ARG A 87 -10.16 -12.65 -15.53
N ASN A 88 -9.50 -11.94 -16.43
CA ASN A 88 -8.90 -10.64 -16.16
C ASN A 88 -10.00 -9.59 -15.92
N THR A 89 -10.41 -9.43 -14.65
CA THR A 89 -11.46 -8.51 -14.22
C THR A 89 -10.90 -7.47 -13.24
N LEU A 90 -11.65 -6.41 -13.07
CA LEU A 90 -11.32 -5.33 -12.12
C LEU A 90 -12.34 -5.33 -11.00
N LYS A 91 -11.86 -5.07 -9.78
CA LYS A 91 -12.68 -4.67 -8.64
C LYS A 91 -12.42 -3.21 -8.30
N TYR A 92 -13.31 -2.61 -7.52
CA TYR A 92 -13.23 -1.20 -7.17
C TYR A 92 -13.19 -1.02 -5.68
N TYR A 93 -12.21 -0.26 -5.23
CA TYR A 93 -12.10 0.21 -3.86
C TYR A 93 -12.59 1.66 -3.75
N PHE A 94 -13.08 2.02 -2.58
CA PHE A 94 -13.43 3.37 -2.18
C PHE A 94 -12.72 3.69 -0.88
N ASP A 95 -12.16 4.87 -0.78
CA ASP A 95 -11.55 5.33 0.47
C ASP A 95 -12.63 5.73 1.49
N ILE A 96 -12.29 5.73 2.76
CA ILE A 96 -13.20 6.13 3.84
C ILE A 96 -13.74 7.54 3.62
N SER A 97 -12.95 8.46 3.08
CA SER A 97 -13.36 9.84 2.78
C SER A 97 -14.40 9.92 1.66
N ASP A 98 -14.56 8.88 0.85
CA ASP A 98 -15.64 8.76 -0.13
C ASP A 98 -16.95 8.27 0.47
N THR A 99 -17.01 8.05 1.78
CA THR A 99 -18.16 7.44 2.44
C THR A 99 -18.74 8.37 3.51
N HIS A 100 -20.02 8.22 3.77
CA HIS A 100 -20.70 8.86 4.90
C HIS A 100 -21.31 7.82 5.83
N GLU A 101 -21.55 8.27 7.07
CA GLU A 101 -22.15 7.45 8.10
C GLU A 101 -23.67 7.40 7.95
N GLY A 102 -24.23 6.20 8.11
CA GLY A 102 -25.66 5.98 8.29
C GLY A 102 -26.01 5.83 9.78
N TYR A 103 -27.28 5.68 10.11
CA TYR A 103 -27.79 5.58 11.48
C TYR A 103 -27.13 4.46 12.31
N ASN A 104 -26.76 3.33 11.66
CA ASN A 104 -26.16 2.16 12.31
C ASN A 104 -24.68 1.97 11.90
N SER A 105 -23.98 3.04 11.55
CA SER A 105 -22.59 2.93 11.16
C SER A 105 -21.71 2.40 12.28
N ARG A 106 -20.77 1.53 11.88
CA ARG A 106 -19.78 0.97 12.78
C ARG A 106 -18.47 1.74 12.63
N PRO A 107 -17.72 1.96 13.73
CA PRO A 107 -16.43 2.61 13.63
C PRO A 107 -15.47 1.78 12.77
N VAL A 108 -14.74 2.47 11.91
CA VAL A 108 -13.68 1.86 11.09
C VAL A 108 -12.44 1.73 11.97
N PRO A 109 -11.84 0.54 12.07
CA PRO A 109 -10.70 0.30 12.97
C PRO A 109 -9.41 0.87 12.39
N ILE A 110 -9.32 2.19 12.33
CA ILE A 110 -8.09 2.92 12.01
C ILE A 110 -7.37 3.20 13.32
N TRP A 111 -6.21 2.58 13.47
CA TRP A 111 -5.41 2.79 14.67
C TRP A 111 -4.39 3.92 14.47
N GLN A 112 -4.04 4.55 15.56
CA GLN A 112 -2.96 5.54 15.66
C GLN A 112 -2.05 5.13 16.80
N MET A 113 -0.74 5.27 16.61
CA MET A 113 0.24 5.04 17.64
C MET A 113 0.16 6.16 18.69
N ASN A 114 0.45 5.83 19.92
CA ASN A 114 0.52 6.76 21.03
C ASN A 114 1.48 6.16 22.08
N GLU A 115 2.18 6.98 22.83
CA GLU A 115 3.15 6.59 23.86
C GLU A 115 2.67 5.47 24.80
N ARG A 116 1.40 5.51 25.21
CA ARG A 116 0.80 4.48 26.08
C ARG A 116 0.75 3.07 25.47
N TYR A 117 0.94 2.93 24.16
CA TYR A 117 0.93 1.62 23.49
C TYR A 117 2.34 1.11 23.20
N GLU A 118 3.35 1.97 23.27
CA GLU A 118 4.71 1.69 22.80
C GLU A 118 5.29 0.46 23.49
N GLN A 119 5.28 0.43 24.81
CA GLN A 119 5.83 -0.70 25.55
C GLN A 119 5.17 -2.03 25.18
N ALA A 120 3.85 -2.08 25.11
CA ALA A 120 3.12 -3.30 24.73
C ALA A 120 3.39 -3.70 23.26
N VAL A 121 3.64 -2.72 22.40
CA VAL A 121 4.00 -2.96 21.00
C VAL A 121 5.41 -3.50 20.89
N ILE A 122 6.39 -2.92 21.58
CA ILE A 122 7.77 -3.39 21.62
C ILE A 122 7.82 -4.84 22.12
N GLU A 123 7.16 -5.14 23.25
CA GLU A 123 7.06 -6.51 23.79
C GLU A 123 6.47 -7.48 22.75
N ARG A 124 5.40 -7.09 22.08
CA ARG A 124 4.78 -7.92 21.05
C ARG A 124 5.66 -8.15 19.83
N LEU A 125 6.43 -7.14 19.41
CA LEU A 125 7.37 -7.26 18.31
C LEU A 125 8.54 -8.16 18.69
N SER A 126 9.08 -8.01 19.91
CA SER A 126 10.13 -8.89 20.45
C SER A 126 9.69 -10.35 20.50
N ASP A 127 8.50 -10.63 21.03
CA ASP A 127 7.93 -11.98 21.04
C ASP A 127 7.86 -12.66 19.67
N ARG A 128 7.71 -11.86 18.62
CA ARG A 128 7.46 -12.39 17.28
C ARG A 128 8.68 -12.40 16.37
N PHE A 129 9.52 -11.40 16.47
CA PHE A 129 10.64 -11.16 15.56
C PHE A 129 12.02 -11.32 16.24
N GLY A 130 12.05 -11.78 17.50
CA GLY A 130 13.26 -11.97 18.28
C GLY A 130 13.60 -10.76 19.14
N ASP A 131 14.65 -10.89 19.94
CA ASP A 131 15.07 -9.85 20.87
C ASP A 131 15.37 -8.55 20.13
N LEU A 132 14.80 -7.47 20.62
CA LEU A 132 14.97 -6.12 20.06
C LEU A 132 15.96 -5.34 20.94
N GLU A 133 17.04 -4.89 20.34
CA GLU A 133 18.03 -4.02 20.99
C GLU A 133 17.54 -2.57 20.82
N GLY A 134 16.99 -1.98 21.83
CA GLY A 134 16.54 -0.59 21.76
C GLY A 134 15.54 -0.24 22.84
N ASN A 135 15.58 1.01 23.30
CA ASN A 135 14.72 1.49 24.37
C ASN A 135 13.55 2.34 23.87
N ASP A 136 13.53 2.66 22.58
CA ASP A 136 12.45 3.43 21.98
C ASP A 136 11.76 2.66 20.83
N LEU A 137 10.57 3.12 20.48
CA LEU A 137 9.75 2.46 19.47
C LEU A 137 10.43 2.49 18.09
N GLY A 138 11.14 3.55 17.73
CA GLY A 138 11.76 3.68 16.41
C GLY A 138 12.89 2.68 16.20
N GLU A 139 13.79 2.55 17.20
CA GLU A 139 14.85 1.54 17.19
C GLU A 139 14.27 0.13 17.15
N ALA A 140 13.23 -0.14 17.94
CA ALA A 140 12.53 -1.44 17.92
C ALA A 140 11.91 -1.75 16.55
N LEU A 141 11.35 -0.76 15.86
CA LEU A 141 10.80 -0.94 14.51
C LEU A 141 11.89 -1.19 13.46
N MET A 142 13.03 -0.50 13.56
CA MET A 142 14.19 -0.74 12.69
C MET A 142 14.72 -2.18 12.84
N GLN A 143 14.94 -2.60 14.08
CA GLN A 143 15.41 -3.98 14.37
C GLN A 143 14.37 -5.02 13.94
N THR A 144 13.08 -4.75 14.17
CA THR A 144 11.99 -5.62 13.68
C THR A 144 12.05 -5.81 12.17
N ALA A 145 12.29 -4.72 11.42
CA ALA A 145 12.40 -4.81 9.97
C ALA A 145 13.60 -5.65 9.54
N GLN A 146 14.74 -5.47 10.19
CA GLN A 146 15.93 -6.25 9.91
C GLN A 146 15.70 -7.74 10.17
N ASN A 147 15.25 -8.11 11.36
CA ASN A 147 15.01 -9.50 11.75
C ASN A 147 13.96 -10.15 10.83
N ALA A 148 12.85 -9.43 10.55
CA ALA A 148 11.78 -9.95 9.69
C ALA A 148 12.22 -10.15 8.24
N VAL A 149 13.06 -9.26 7.71
CA VAL A 149 13.62 -9.44 6.35
C VAL A 149 14.60 -10.60 6.34
N GLU A 150 15.51 -10.71 7.31
CA GLU A 150 16.48 -11.81 7.38
C GLU A 150 15.80 -13.17 7.44
N ASP A 151 14.75 -13.32 8.23
CA ASP A 151 13.99 -14.56 8.36
C ASP A 151 13.28 -14.99 7.07
N ASN A 152 12.94 -14.03 6.19
CA ASN A 152 12.18 -14.29 4.97
C ASN A 152 13.03 -14.13 3.69
N LEU A 153 14.27 -13.65 3.80
CA LEU A 153 15.15 -13.32 2.67
C LEU A 153 15.32 -14.48 1.66
N PRO A 154 15.56 -15.73 2.07
CA PRO A 154 15.81 -16.81 1.13
C PRO A 154 14.70 -17.03 0.11
N ASP A 155 13.45 -16.93 0.57
CA ASP A 155 12.28 -17.16 -0.25
C ASP A 155 12.11 -16.07 -1.34
N TYR A 156 12.28 -14.78 -0.95
CA TYR A 156 12.17 -13.66 -1.88
C TYR A 156 13.38 -13.52 -2.80
N LEU A 157 14.56 -13.87 -2.31
CA LEU A 157 15.79 -13.84 -3.11
C LEU A 157 15.76 -14.89 -4.23
N ALA A 158 15.22 -16.08 -3.96
CA ALA A 158 15.04 -17.10 -4.99
C ALA A 158 14.14 -16.58 -6.12
N GLU A 159 13.02 -15.90 -5.80
CA GLU A 159 12.14 -15.29 -6.79
C GLU A 159 12.84 -14.18 -7.58
N LEU A 160 13.65 -13.36 -6.92
CA LEU A 160 14.42 -12.30 -7.59
C LEU A 160 15.41 -12.87 -8.60
N LYS A 161 16.16 -13.92 -8.24
CA LYS A 161 17.18 -14.55 -9.12
C LYS A 161 16.58 -15.05 -10.43
N ASP A 162 15.32 -15.47 -10.41
CA ASP A 162 14.61 -15.94 -11.62
C ASP A 162 14.19 -14.79 -12.54
N CYS A 163 14.27 -13.53 -12.09
CA CYS A 163 13.73 -12.40 -12.83
C CYS A 163 14.69 -11.20 -13.03
N THR A 164 15.99 -11.40 -12.80
CA THR A 164 17.02 -10.34 -12.98
C THR A 164 17.29 -9.97 -14.43
N LYS A 165 16.91 -10.82 -15.38
CA LYS A 165 17.14 -10.62 -16.80
C LYS A 165 16.56 -9.29 -17.28
N ASP A 166 17.30 -8.62 -18.16
CA ASP A 166 16.97 -7.30 -18.74
C ASP A 166 16.89 -6.16 -17.69
N SER A 167 17.33 -6.38 -16.44
CA SER A 167 17.46 -5.36 -15.42
C SER A 167 18.91 -4.94 -15.19
N PHE A 168 19.11 -3.86 -14.45
CA PHE A 168 20.48 -3.47 -14.03
C PHE A 168 21.12 -4.46 -13.04
N LEU A 169 20.35 -5.40 -12.52
CA LEU A 169 20.86 -6.46 -11.65
C LEU A 169 21.51 -7.63 -12.46
N GLU A 170 21.23 -7.75 -13.76
CA GLU A 170 21.72 -8.87 -14.59
C GLU A 170 23.25 -8.92 -14.67
N GLU A 171 23.91 -7.77 -14.65
CA GLU A 171 25.37 -7.66 -14.74
C GLU A 171 26.09 -7.84 -13.39
N LEU A 172 25.33 -7.95 -12.29
CA LEU A 172 25.88 -8.10 -10.95
C LEU A 172 26.01 -9.58 -10.56
N ASP A 173 27.02 -9.89 -9.76
CA ASP A 173 27.13 -11.23 -9.16
C ASP A 173 26.07 -11.44 -8.06
N ASP A 174 25.79 -12.70 -7.76
CA ASP A 174 24.76 -13.12 -6.81
C ASP A 174 24.92 -12.48 -5.43
N PHE A 175 26.15 -12.26 -4.96
CA PHE A 175 26.41 -11.67 -3.66
C PHE A 175 26.04 -10.20 -3.63
N ASN A 176 26.41 -9.43 -4.64
CA ASN A 176 26.04 -8.03 -4.73
C ASN A 176 24.53 -7.84 -4.92
N VAL A 177 23.87 -8.71 -5.69
CA VAL A 177 22.39 -8.71 -5.82
C VAL A 177 21.74 -8.96 -4.46
N GLU A 178 22.22 -9.94 -3.69
CA GLU A 178 21.69 -10.26 -2.36
C GLU A 178 21.86 -9.10 -1.37
N VAL A 179 23.05 -8.50 -1.30
CA VAL A 179 23.35 -7.37 -0.41
C VAL A 179 22.46 -6.18 -0.73
N MET A 180 22.31 -5.83 -2.02
CA MET A 180 21.49 -4.73 -2.50
C MET A 180 20.01 -4.96 -2.18
N TYR A 181 19.52 -6.16 -2.48
CA TYR A 181 18.15 -6.56 -2.21
C TYR A 181 17.82 -6.51 -0.72
N LYS A 182 18.68 -7.13 0.12
CA LYS A 182 18.51 -7.12 1.58
C LYS A 182 18.45 -5.70 2.13
N ARG A 183 19.41 -4.84 1.76
CA ARG A 183 19.45 -3.46 2.22
C ARG A 183 18.18 -2.70 1.85
N LEU A 184 17.78 -2.75 0.58
CA LEU A 184 16.59 -2.07 0.11
C LEU A 184 15.30 -2.62 0.74
N ALA A 185 15.20 -3.93 0.95
CA ALA A 185 14.06 -4.56 1.62
C ALA A 185 13.96 -4.11 3.08
N VAL A 186 15.06 -4.16 3.84
CA VAL A 186 15.10 -3.71 5.24
C VAL A 186 14.67 -2.26 5.35
N ASN A 187 15.28 -1.37 4.56
CA ASN A 187 14.96 0.06 4.60
C ASN A 187 13.50 0.32 4.18
N SER A 188 12.97 -0.41 3.20
CA SER A 188 11.58 -0.24 2.75
C SER A 188 10.58 -0.71 3.81
N VAL A 189 10.82 -1.86 4.44
CA VAL A 189 9.98 -2.37 5.55
C VAL A 189 10.05 -1.41 6.73
N ALA A 190 11.24 -1.03 7.19
CA ALA A 190 11.43 -0.12 8.31
C ALA A 190 10.73 1.23 8.05
N PHE A 191 10.89 1.80 6.85
CA PHE A 191 10.21 3.03 6.47
C PHE A 191 8.69 2.91 6.57
N MET A 192 8.11 1.81 6.09
CA MET A 192 6.66 1.57 6.20
C MET A 192 6.20 1.44 7.65
N LEU A 193 6.97 0.77 8.51
CA LEU A 193 6.66 0.62 9.94
C LEU A 193 6.70 1.98 10.66
N ILE A 194 7.79 2.72 10.52
CA ILE A 194 8.04 4.03 11.13
C ILE A 194 6.99 5.04 10.66
N SER A 195 6.79 5.16 9.35
CA SER A 195 5.79 6.05 8.76
C SER A 195 4.37 5.73 9.23
N ARG A 196 4.01 4.44 9.32
CA ARG A 196 2.67 4.03 9.76
C ARG A 196 2.44 4.26 11.25
N CYS A 197 3.49 4.19 12.07
CA CYS A 197 3.44 4.55 13.48
C CYS A 197 3.44 6.06 13.72
N GLY A 198 3.63 6.88 12.68
CA GLY A 198 3.59 8.34 12.77
C GLY A 198 4.88 8.96 13.30
N LEU A 199 5.99 8.22 13.29
CA LEU A 199 7.31 8.73 13.62
C LEU A 199 7.90 9.47 12.41
N ASP A 200 8.79 10.42 12.69
CA ASP A 200 9.47 11.19 11.64
C ASP A 200 10.51 10.32 10.93
N THR A 201 10.24 9.95 9.69
CA THR A 201 11.14 9.13 8.88
C THR A 201 12.47 9.82 8.60
N GLY A 202 12.53 11.15 8.62
CA GLY A 202 13.77 11.91 8.41
C GLY A 202 14.80 11.75 9.51
N VAL A 203 14.41 11.23 10.68
CA VAL A 203 15.33 10.90 11.78
C VAL A 203 16.08 9.59 11.52
N TYR A 204 15.47 8.66 10.80
CA TYR A 204 15.96 7.29 10.65
C TYR A 204 16.56 7.00 9.27
N PHE A 205 16.21 7.81 8.25
CA PHE A 205 16.63 7.55 6.88
C PHE A 205 17.24 8.77 6.21
N GLU A 206 18.33 8.51 5.53
CA GLU A 206 18.93 9.44 4.60
C GLU A 206 18.42 9.21 3.17
N ARG A 207 18.73 10.14 2.28
CA ARG A 207 18.30 10.06 0.88
C ARG A 207 18.87 8.84 0.16
N ASP A 208 20.11 8.47 0.49
CA ASP A 208 20.84 7.42 -0.21
C ASP A 208 20.49 6.01 0.24
N ASP A 209 19.75 5.85 1.36
CA ASP A 209 19.30 4.56 1.87
C ASP A 209 18.40 3.79 0.90
N PHE A 210 17.79 4.46 -0.05
CA PHE A 210 16.92 3.89 -1.08
C PHE A 210 17.51 3.99 -2.48
N SER A 211 18.80 4.31 -2.63
CA SER A 211 19.43 4.50 -3.94
C SER A 211 19.40 3.26 -4.82
N ASP A 212 19.41 2.08 -4.20
CA ASP A 212 19.38 0.81 -4.92
C ASP A 212 18.11 0.56 -5.71
N ILE A 213 17.01 1.28 -5.42
CA ILE A 213 15.74 1.06 -6.13
C ILE A 213 15.87 1.23 -7.65
N VAL A 214 16.81 2.06 -8.11
CA VAL A 214 17.02 2.29 -9.54
C VAL A 214 17.50 1.04 -10.29
N ASN A 215 18.07 0.08 -9.58
CA ASN A 215 18.54 -1.18 -10.15
C ASN A 215 17.39 -2.17 -10.38
N PHE A 216 16.25 -1.98 -9.70
CA PHE A 216 15.03 -2.76 -9.85
C PHE A 216 14.13 -2.16 -10.94
N ASN A 217 14.69 -1.90 -12.12
CA ASN A 217 14.12 -1.10 -13.20
C ASN A 217 13.18 -1.87 -14.14
N THR A 218 13.02 -3.19 -13.94
CA THR A 218 12.04 -3.98 -14.68
C THR A 218 10.77 -4.21 -13.85
N PRO A 219 9.62 -4.48 -14.48
CA PRO A 219 8.42 -4.86 -13.73
C PRO A 219 8.60 -6.09 -12.85
N ALA A 220 9.44 -7.03 -13.27
CA ALA A 220 9.73 -8.26 -12.53
C ALA A 220 10.51 -8.01 -11.26
N THR A 221 11.66 -7.34 -11.37
CA THR A 221 12.50 -7.02 -10.22
C THR A 221 11.82 -6.07 -9.25
N LEU A 222 11.08 -5.07 -9.76
CA LEU A 222 10.27 -4.18 -8.93
C LEU A 222 9.17 -4.95 -8.17
N ASN A 223 8.53 -5.92 -8.81
CA ASN A 223 7.53 -6.76 -8.15
C ASN A 223 8.15 -7.59 -7.02
N ALA A 224 9.33 -8.17 -7.22
CA ALA A 224 10.03 -8.95 -6.20
C ALA A 224 10.32 -8.10 -4.94
N ILE A 225 10.91 -6.91 -5.10
CA ILE A 225 11.17 -6.02 -3.95
C ILE A 225 9.89 -5.45 -3.34
N GLY A 226 8.90 -5.10 -4.17
CA GLY A 226 7.62 -4.57 -3.72
C GLY A 226 6.79 -5.57 -2.93
N LEU A 227 6.78 -6.85 -3.32
CA LEU A 227 6.14 -7.94 -2.58
C LEU A 227 6.81 -8.14 -1.22
N ALA A 228 8.13 -8.20 -1.17
CA ALA A 228 8.86 -8.33 0.08
C ALA A 228 8.53 -7.17 1.04
N ALA A 229 8.64 -5.93 0.56
CA ALA A 229 8.32 -4.75 1.36
C ALA A 229 6.87 -4.76 1.88
N SER A 230 5.90 -5.10 1.02
CA SER A 230 4.48 -5.13 1.36
C SER A 230 4.14 -6.25 2.34
N ASP A 231 4.54 -7.48 2.05
CA ASP A 231 4.15 -8.66 2.82
C ASP A 231 4.80 -8.68 4.20
N ILE A 232 6.10 -8.34 4.28
CA ILE A 232 6.82 -8.29 5.56
C ILE A 232 6.28 -7.14 6.44
N SER A 233 6.04 -5.96 5.86
CA SER A 233 5.43 -4.85 6.59
C SER A 233 4.03 -5.19 7.09
N GLU A 234 3.21 -5.89 6.28
CA GLU A 234 1.87 -6.34 6.70
C GLU A 234 1.95 -7.23 7.94
N MET A 235 2.91 -8.17 8.00
CA MET A 235 3.07 -9.05 9.14
C MET A 235 3.31 -8.30 10.45
N ALA A 236 4.20 -7.31 10.44
CA ALA A 236 4.51 -6.50 11.62
C ALA A 236 3.36 -5.54 11.97
N LEU A 237 2.82 -4.81 10.99
CA LEU A 237 1.74 -3.84 11.19
C LEU A 237 0.42 -4.47 11.64
N ARG A 238 0.14 -5.71 11.25
CA ARG A 238 -1.01 -6.46 11.82
C ARG A 238 -0.81 -6.75 13.30
N GLY A 239 0.39 -7.14 13.70
CA GLY A 239 0.75 -7.35 15.11
C GLY A 239 0.56 -6.07 15.94
N ILE A 240 1.12 -4.97 15.46
CA ILE A 240 0.99 -3.64 16.09
C ILE A 240 -0.50 -3.24 16.19
N SER A 241 -1.24 -3.34 15.10
CA SER A 241 -2.68 -3.00 15.06
C SER A 241 -3.49 -3.80 16.07
N GLN A 242 -3.19 -5.09 16.23
CA GLN A 242 -3.86 -5.97 17.19
C GLN A 242 -3.52 -5.60 18.63
N THR A 243 -2.25 -5.31 18.92
CA THR A 243 -1.79 -4.90 20.25
C THR A 243 -2.44 -3.59 20.67
N VAL A 244 -2.40 -2.57 19.82
CA VAL A 244 -3.08 -1.28 20.08
C VAL A 244 -4.56 -1.50 20.41
N ARG A 245 -5.25 -2.33 19.63
CA ARG A 245 -6.67 -2.64 19.87
C ARG A 245 -6.89 -3.36 21.19
N ASN A 246 -6.04 -4.32 21.55
CA ASN A 246 -6.17 -5.08 22.80
C ASN A 246 -6.00 -4.16 24.03
N VAL A 247 -5.02 -3.26 24.00
CA VAL A 247 -4.83 -2.26 25.07
C VAL A 247 -6.05 -1.36 25.18
N GLN A 248 -6.60 -0.85 24.08
CA GLN A 248 -7.82 -0.05 24.09
C GLN A 248 -9.03 -0.77 24.68
N ILE A 249 -9.19 -2.07 24.41
CA ILE A 249 -10.28 -2.88 24.96
C ILE A 249 -10.09 -3.07 26.47
N SER A 250 -8.87 -3.36 26.92
CA SER A 250 -8.55 -3.54 28.35
C SER A 250 -8.82 -2.26 29.16
N GLU A 251 -8.40 -1.11 28.65
CA GLU A 251 -8.67 0.20 29.27
C GLU A 251 -10.18 0.48 29.41
N ARG A 252 -10.95 0.20 28.36
CA ARG A 252 -12.41 0.38 28.38
C ARG A 252 -13.09 -0.55 29.39
N SER A 253 -12.58 -1.77 29.54
CA SER A 253 -13.11 -2.73 30.50
C SER A 253 -12.82 -2.30 31.94
N GLN A 254 -11.60 -1.84 32.23
CA GLN A 254 -11.22 -1.31 33.54
C GLN A 254 -12.08 -0.09 33.93
N ASN A 255 -12.23 0.87 33.03
CA ASN A 255 -13.05 2.06 33.26
C ASN A 255 -14.54 1.72 33.52
N ARG A 256 -15.07 0.65 32.93
CA ARG A 256 -16.43 0.18 33.22
C ARG A 256 -16.57 -0.43 34.62
N THR A 257 -15.54 -1.14 35.07
CA THR A 257 -15.53 -1.75 36.41
C THR A 257 -15.52 -0.69 37.53
N PHE A 258 -14.79 0.42 37.32
CA PHE A 258 -14.78 1.55 38.24
C PHE A 258 -16.04 2.41 38.24
N ALA A 259 -16.83 2.36 37.15
CA ALA A 259 -18.06 3.13 36.99
C ALA A 259 -19.33 2.42 37.46
N GLN A 260 -19.22 1.18 38.01
CA GLN A 260 -20.39 0.51 38.59
C GLN A 260 -20.71 1.17 39.95
N PRO A 261 -21.91 1.72 40.17
CA PRO A 261 -22.37 2.16 41.51
C PRO A 261 -22.37 0.96 42.42
N ALA A 262 -21.94 1.20 43.66
CA ALA A 262 -21.97 0.18 44.72
C ALA A 262 -23.32 -0.57 44.73
N PRO A 263 -23.31 -1.91 44.90
CA PRO A 263 -24.53 -2.68 44.92
C PRO A 263 -25.50 -2.09 45.93
N LYS A 264 -26.68 -1.66 45.44
CA LYS A 264 -27.76 -1.25 46.34
C LYS A 264 -28.06 -2.46 47.23
N GLN A 265 -27.82 -2.33 48.57
CA GLN A 265 -28.31 -3.28 49.54
C GLN A 265 -29.82 -3.32 49.42
N TYR A 266 -30.32 -4.35 48.78
CA TYR A 266 -31.75 -4.66 48.79
C TYR A 266 -32.03 -5.40 50.09
N ASP A 267 -32.90 -4.78 50.89
CA ASP A 267 -33.44 -5.33 52.09
C ASP A 267 -34.16 -6.69 51.81
N VAL A 268 -33.71 -7.74 52.46
CA VAL A 268 -34.16 -9.11 52.26
C VAL A 268 -35.53 -9.27 52.91
N GLY A 269 -36.60 -8.99 52.20
CA GLY A 269 -37.94 -9.12 52.69
C GLY A 269 -38.98 -9.28 51.61
N ARG A 270 -38.84 -10.24 50.67
CA ARG A 270 -39.97 -10.74 49.87
C ARG A 270 -39.68 -12.07 49.23
N LYS A 271 -40.53 -13.06 49.56
CA LYS A 271 -40.55 -14.43 49.07
C LYS A 271 -40.55 -14.47 47.55
N GLN A 272 -39.66 -15.32 46.97
CA GLN A 272 -39.62 -15.68 45.55
C GLN A 272 -40.75 -16.63 45.17
N PRO A 273 -41.30 -16.49 43.92
CA PRO A 273 -41.86 -17.64 43.25
C PRO A 273 -40.79 -18.29 42.37
N GLU A 274 -40.69 -19.59 42.50
CA GLU A 274 -39.86 -20.46 41.68
C GLU A 274 -40.17 -20.28 40.18
N ARG A 275 -39.12 -20.01 39.40
CA ARG A 275 -39.16 -20.19 37.96
C ARG A 275 -37.94 -20.97 37.50
N SER A 276 -38.29 -22.05 36.78
CA SER A 276 -37.47 -23.06 36.16
C SER A 276 -36.23 -22.52 35.41
N ASN A 277 -35.16 -23.25 35.64
CA ASN A 277 -33.90 -23.25 34.91
C ASN A 277 -34.10 -23.67 33.45
N ASP A 278 -33.85 -22.79 32.50
CA ASP A 278 -33.39 -23.19 31.18
C ASP A 278 -32.00 -22.56 30.94
N ASN A 279 -31.07 -23.48 31.05
CA ASN A 279 -29.65 -23.23 30.84
C ASN A 279 -29.35 -23.23 29.34
N GLU A 280 -29.32 -22.09 28.70
CA GLU A 280 -28.62 -21.95 27.43
C GLU A 280 -27.17 -21.53 27.67
N ARG A 281 -26.33 -22.53 27.48
CA ARG A 281 -24.87 -22.39 27.44
C ARG A 281 -24.47 -21.51 26.26
N ASN A 282 -24.16 -20.27 26.51
CA ASN A 282 -23.35 -19.50 25.59
C ASN A 282 -21.91 -20.03 25.61
N HIS A 283 -21.61 -20.90 24.66
CA HIS A 283 -20.24 -21.22 24.31
C HIS A 283 -19.60 -19.97 23.71
N LEU A 284 -18.80 -19.29 24.51
CA LEU A 284 -17.73 -18.43 24.03
C LEU A 284 -16.77 -19.32 23.25
N HIS A 285 -16.84 -19.28 21.95
CA HIS A 285 -15.77 -19.76 21.09
C HIS A 285 -14.54 -18.88 21.38
N GLU A 286 -13.64 -19.39 22.19
CA GLU A 286 -12.23 -19.04 22.13
C GLU A 286 -11.75 -19.42 20.73
N THR A 287 -11.68 -18.44 19.83
CA THR A 287 -10.88 -18.58 18.65
C THR A 287 -9.43 -18.49 19.08
N GLY A 288 -8.92 -19.64 19.54
CA GLY A 288 -7.50 -19.90 19.66
C GLY A 288 -6.86 -19.46 18.35
N GLY A 289 -5.89 -18.54 18.42
CA GLY A 289 -5.11 -18.13 17.28
C GLY A 289 -4.49 -19.37 16.66
N LEU A 290 -4.96 -19.71 15.48
CA LEU A 290 -4.28 -20.69 14.65
C LEU A 290 -2.85 -20.16 14.42
N PRO A 291 -1.82 -21.00 14.56
CA PRO A 291 -0.48 -20.61 14.20
C PRO A 291 -0.55 -20.12 12.74
N TYR A 292 -0.05 -18.92 12.52
CA TYR A 292 -0.02 -18.30 11.20
C TYR A 292 0.85 -19.20 10.32
N SER A 293 0.20 -20.07 9.55
CA SER A 293 0.87 -20.83 8.50
C SER A 293 1.39 -19.79 7.53
N ARG A 294 2.71 -19.74 7.32
CA ARG A 294 3.36 -18.89 6.32
C ARG A 294 2.53 -19.02 5.03
N PRO A 295 1.97 -17.94 4.47
CA PRO A 295 1.37 -18.03 3.16
C PRO A 295 2.47 -18.46 2.21
N ASN A 296 2.22 -19.50 1.44
CA ASN A 296 3.17 -19.97 0.45
C ASN A 296 3.41 -18.83 -0.54
N ILE A 297 4.60 -18.26 -0.53
CA ILE A 297 5.00 -17.09 -1.33
C ILE A 297 4.76 -17.38 -2.81
N THR A 298 5.02 -18.62 -3.23
CA THR A 298 4.80 -19.07 -4.61
C THR A 298 3.34 -18.96 -5.05
N ASP A 299 2.38 -19.13 -4.14
CA ASP A 299 0.96 -18.96 -4.45
C ASP A 299 0.53 -17.49 -4.52
N ARG A 300 1.18 -16.61 -3.74
CA ARG A 300 0.96 -15.16 -3.80
C ARG A 300 1.58 -14.54 -5.06
N ALA A 301 2.81 -14.92 -5.40
CA ALA A 301 3.48 -14.48 -6.62
C ALA A 301 2.75 -14.93 -7.89
N ARG A 302 2.32 -16.20 -7.97
CA ARG A 302 1.53 -16.74 -9.09
C ARG A 302 0.19 -16.04 -9.28
N ASN A 303 -0.38 -15.46 -8.23
CA ASN A 303 -1.63 -14.70 -8.26
C ASN A 303 -1.40 -13.17 -8.31
N SER A 304 -0.17 -12.69 -8.48
CA SER A 304 0.08 -11.28 -8.65
C SER A 304 -0.46 -10.80 -10.00
N ALA A 305 -0.99 -9.59 -10.04
CA ALA A 305 -1.46 -8.98 -11.29
C ALA A 305 -0.33 -8.84 -12.31
N TRP A 306 0.92 -8.80 -11.82
CA TRP A 306 2.10 -8.75 -12.65
C TRP A 306 2.28 -10.04 -13.45
N GLN A 307 2.17 -11.21 -12.81
CA GLN A 307 2.25 -12.50 -13.49
C GLN A 307 1.20 -12.61 -14.60
N VAL A 308 -0.03 -12.16 -14.31
CA VAL A 308 -1.10 -12.11 -15.32
C VAL A 308 -0.78 -11.17 -16.48
N CYS A 309 -0.13 -10.03 -16.21
CA CYS A 309 0.29 -9.10 -17.25
C CYS A 309 1.47 -9.64 -18.09
N TYR A 310 2.42 -10.34 -17.44
CA TYR A 310 3.57 -10.95 -18.11
C TYR A 310 3.13 -12.10 -19.01
N ASP A 311 2.29 -13.00 -18.52
CA ASP A 311 1.74 -14.12 -19.29
C ASP A 311 0.92 -13.61 -20.50
N ALA A 312 0.16 -12.52 -20.34
CA ALA A 312 -0.58 -11.90 -21.43
C ALA A 312 0.33 -11.26 -22.51
N GLN A 313 1.49 -10.71 -22.13
CA GLN A 313 2.49 -10.18 -23.05
C GLN A 313 3.30 -11.28 -23.76
N GLY A 314 3.59 -12.39 -23.07
CA GLY A 314 4.26 -13.55 -23.64
C GLY A 314 3.43 -14.24 -24.74
N LEU A 315 2.11 -14.24 -24.61
CA LEU A 315 1.19 -14.76 -25.63
C LEU A 315 1.06 -13.81 -26.84
N SER A 316 1.28 -12.51 -26.67
CA SER A 316 1.26 -11.51 -27.75
C SER A 316 2.54 -11.55 -28.61
N GLY A 317 3.68 -11.94 -28.05
CA GLY A 317 4.94 -12.05 -28.79
C GLY A 317 5.03 -13.27 -29.72
N ALA A 318 4.24 -14.31 -29.49
CA ALA A 318 4.20 -15.52 -30.30
C ALA A 318 3.21 -15.45 -31.49
N ALA A 319 2.34 -14.44 -31.54
CA ALA A 319 1.29 -14.32 -32.57
C ALA A 319 1.66 -13.42 -33.76
N GLN A 320 2.89 -12.91 -33.86
CA GLN A 320 3.31 -12.00 -34.95
C GLN A 320 4.07 -12.65 -36.09
N ALA A 321 4.03 -13.97 -36.29
CA ALA A 321 4.75 -14.61 -37.37
C ALA A 321 3.90 -15.39 -38.39
N SER A 322 2.59 -15.44 -38.35
CA SER A 322 1.78 -15.94 -39.46
C SER A 322 0.32 -15.56 -39.32
N ASP A 323 -0.25 -15.08 -40.41
CA ASP A 323 -1.67 -14.87 -40.74
C ASP A 323 -2.20 -13.42 -40.66
N LEU A 324 -1.88 -12.70 -41.75
CA LEU A 324 -2.71 -11.64 -42.27
C LEU A 324 -3.66 -12.24 -43.30
N PRO A 325 -4.98 -12.19 -43.15
CA PRO A 325 -5.88 -12.35 -44.29
C PRO A 325 -6.01 -11.04 -45.05
N GLN A 326 -5.73 -11.12 -46.32
CA GLN A 326 -5.96 -10.08 -47.34
C GLN A 326 -7.45 -9.73 -47.43
N SER A 327 -7.67 -8.43 -47.50
CA SER A 327 -8.80 -7.72 -48.10
C SER A 327 -10.09 -8.49 -48.42
N ALA A 328 -11.17 -8.12 -47.75
CA ALA A 328 -12.53 -8.24 -48.24
C ALA A 328 -13.22 -6.88 -48.24
N ASP A 329 -13.51 -6.44 -49.41
CA ASP A 329 -14.35 -5.37 -49.87
C ASP A 329 -15.73 -5.40 -49.17
N ILE A 330 -16.17 -4.32 -48.53
CA ILE A 330 -17.58 -4.16 -48.18
C ILE A 330 -18.03 -2.76 -48.55
N GLY A 331 -18.99 -2.80 -49.45
CA GLY A 331 -19.65 -1.73 -50.13
C GLY A 331 -20.37 -0.71 -49.23
N GLN A 332 -20.55 0.39 -49.93
CA GLN A 332 -21.37 1.54 -49.56
C GLN A 332 -22.82 1.16 -49.24
N THR A 333 -23.35 1.74 -48.13
CA THR A 333 -24.76 2.17 -48.07
C THR A 333 -24.97 3.31 -47.11
N GLU A 334 -25.43 4.37 -47.67
CA GLU A 334 -26.46 5.34 -47.26
C GLU A 334 -26.27 6.29 -46.09
N ARG A 335 -26.24 7.54 -46.53
CA ARG A 335 -26.45 8.78 -45.78
C ARG A 335 -27.84 8.85 -45.18
N THR A 336 -27.94 9.29 -43.93
CA THR A 336 -29.05 10.14 -43.47
C THR A 336 -28.56 11.25 -42.56
N SER A 337 -29.11 12.39 -42.82
CA SER A 337 -28.86 13.76 -42.49
C SER A 337 -28.93 14.13 -40.99
N LEU A 338 -28.13 15.15 -40.68
CA LEU A 338 -28.03 16.12 -39.55
C LEU A 338 -29.36 16.60 -38.91
N PRO A 339 -29.29 17.19 -37.68
CA PRO A 339 -29.05 18.61 -37.63
C PRO A 339 -28.04 19.12 -36.58
N ASP A 340 -27.40 20.14 -37.00
CA ASP A 340 -26.67 21.26 -36.51
C ASP A 340 -27.10 21.81 -35.11
N ARG A 341 -26.14 22.08 -34.23
CA ARG A 341 -26.16 23.18 -33.27
C ARG A 341 -24.77 23.45 -32.65
N THR A 342 -24.10 24.43 -33.26
CA THR A 342 -23.39 25.58 -32.68
C THR A 342 -22.63 25.45 -31.34
N ASP A 343 -21.32 25.68 -31.54
CA ASP A 343 -20.42 26.58 -30.80
C ASP A 343 -20.46 26.65 -29.27
N ARG A 344 -19.35 26.24 -28.67
CA ARG A 344 -18.57 27.04 -27.73
C ARG A 344 -17.15 26.51 -27.61
N THR A 345 -16.25 27.17 -28.28
CA THR A 345 -14.81 27.17 -28.10
C THR A 345 -14.45 27.76 -26.74
N TYR A 346 -13.63 27.02 -25.97
CA TYR A 346 -12.81 27.61 -24.91
C TYR A 346 -11.36 27.45 -25.34
N GLU A 347 -10.77 28.58 -25.70
CA GLU A 347 -9.36 28.77 -25.98
C GLU A 347 -8.57 28.59 -24.69
N ILE A 348 -7.55 27.71 -24.77
CA ILE A 348 -6.48 27.65 -23.78
C ILE A 348 -5.40 28.61 -24.30
N GLY A 349 -5.26 29.76 -23.63
CA GLY A 349 -4.18 30.70 -23.89
C GLY A 349 -2.84 30.15 -23.42
N VAL A 350 -2.00 29.85 -24.39
CA VAL A 350 -0.54 29.73 -24.23
C VAL A 350 0.00 31.12 -24.52
N SER A 351 0.70 31.71 -23.55
CA SER A 351 1.50 32.92 -23.80
C SER A 351 2.97 32.57 -23.69
N ASP A 352 3.57 32.46 -24.87
CA ASP A 352 5.01 32.51 -25.11
C ASP A 352 5.52 33.95 -25.16
N GLU A 353 6.80 34.11 -24.71
CA GLU A 353 7.82 35.00 -25.23
C GLU A 353 7.54 36.50 -25.42
N ALA A 354 8.42 37.26 -24.80
CA ALA A 354 9.14 38.37 -25.43
C ALA A 354 10.29 38.78 -24.51
N ALA A 355 11.49 38.51 -24.86
CA ALA A 355 12.41 39.16 -25.80
C ALA A 355 13.24 40.24 -25.13
N LEU A 356 14.48 39.88 -25.01
CA LEU A 356 15.73 40.62 -25.10
C LEU A 356 15.67 41.93 -25.88
N LYS A 357 16.27 42.97 -25.35
CA LYS A 357 17.34 43.79 -25.97
C LYS A 357 17.61 45.04 -25.16
N GLY A 358 18.91 45.29 -24.93
CA GLY A 358 19.56 46.57 -25.15
C GLY A 358 20.56 46.90 -24.05
N ALA A 359 21.79 46.57 -24.25
CA ALA A 359 22.89 47.45 -24.57
C ALA A 359 23.29 48.50 -23.50
N GLY A 360 24.55 48.41 -23.05
CA GLY A 360 25.46 49.48 -23.19
C GLY A 360 26.37 49.73 -21.97
N ARG A 361 27.63 49.36 -22.11
CA ARG A 361 28.88 50.12 -21.83
C ARG A 361 28.95 50.96 -20.53
N ASP A 362 29.92 50.79 -19.78
CA ASP A 362 31.28 51.28 -19.73
C ASP A 362 31.80 51.29 -18.27
N GLY A 363 33.01 50.83 -18.13
CA GLY A 363 34.09 51.69 -17.65
C GLY A 363 34.56 51.42 -16.23
N GLY A 364 35.72 50.81 -16.13
CA GLY A 364 36.76 51.48 -15.38
C GLY A 364 37.21 50.92 -14.03
N THR A 365 38.37 50.26 -14.10
CA THR A 365 39.55 50.44 -13.26
C THR A 365 39.57 50.02 -11.79
N GLU A 366 40.42 49.02 -11.56
CA GLU A 366 41.67 49.02 -10.76
C GLU A 366 41.55 49.24 -9.24
N ARG A 367 42.11 48.31 -8.54
CA ARG A 367 43.25 48.24 -7.61
C ARG A 367 42.96 47.40 -6.38
N GLU A 368 43.70 46.32 -6.26
CA GLU A 368 44.80 46.08 -5.30
C GLU A 368 44.52 46.47 -3.85
N SER A 369 44.60 45.54 -2.95
CA SER A 369 45.73 45.06 -2.18
C SER A 369 45.28 44.43 -0.85
N THR A 370 45.84 43.26 -0.59
CA THR A 370 46.65 42.84 0.57
C THR A 370 46.08 42.91 1.97
N ASP A 371 46.32 41.76 2.58
CA ASP A 371 46.80 41.41 3.93
C ASP A 371 45.83 41.22 5.07
N ALA A 372 45.87 39.99 5.50
CA ALA A 372 46.34 39.45 6.80
C ALA A 372 45.60 39.89 8.06
N VAL A 373 44.99 38.99 8.73
CA VAL A 373 45.37 38.27 9.96
C VAL A 373 44.50 37.04 10.08
#